data_ccaab1d7e217c6f735eafd2524f1ad95
#
_entry.id   ccaab1d7e217c6f735eafd2524f1ad95
#
_cell.length_a   1.000
_cell.length_b   1.000
_cell.length_c   1.000
_cell.angle_alpha   90.00
_cell.angle_beta   90.00
_cell.angle_gamma   90.00
#
_symmetry.space_group_name_H-M   'P 1'
#
loop_
_entity.id
_entity.type
_entity.pdbx_description
1 polymer ?
#
loop_
_entity_poly.entity_id
_entity_poly.type
_entity_poly.pdbx_seq_one_letter_code
_entity_poly.pdbx_strand_id
1 'polypeptide(L)'
;MTETVKLFNELTANLGVLYIKLHQHHFYVKGHHFFGLHEKFEELYDEVHEQLDEIAERVLMLNGKPVSTLGEFLELSTIKEAPYTTEKSAHDMVKETVEDFKTIAALLDSGIESDNVDEVSKDILIGAKASYDKHIWMLGAFVA
;
A
#
# COMPACT_ATOMS: atom_id res chain seq x y z
N MET A 1 -21.26 -4.07 -7.27
CA MET A 1 -20.23 -4.58 -8.20
C MET A 1 -19.37 -3.46 -8.74
N THR A 2 -19.98 -2.47 -9.40
CA THR A 2 -19.23 -1.35 -10.01
C THR A 2 -18.43 -0.56 -8.99
N GLU A 3 -19.01 -0.26 -7.83
CA GLU A 3 -18.32 0.45 -6.76
C GLU A 3 -17.16 -0.37 -6.18
N THR A 4 -17.36 -1.67 -5.98
CA THR A 4 -16.32 -2.57 -5.49
C THR A 4 -15.16 -2.65 -6.46
N VAL A 5 -15.43 -2.82 -7.76
CA VAL A 5 -14.39 -2.88 -8.79
C VAL A 5 -13.61 -1.57 -8.84
N LYS A 6 -14.29 -0.43 -8.76
CA LYS A 6 -13.66 0.88 -8.76
C LYS A 6 -12.70 1.02 -7.56
N LEU A 7 -13.18 0.69 -6.37
CA LEU A 7 -12.36 0.77 -5.16
C LEU A 7 -11.15 -0.17 -5.23
N PHE A 8 -11.37 -1.40 -5.68
CA PHE A 8 -10.28 -2.38 -5.78
C PHE A 8 -9.24 -1.95 -6.81
N ASN A 9 -9.66 -1.30 -7.89
CA ASN A 9 -8.72 -0.73 -8.85
C ASN A 9 -7.94 0.46 -8.27
N GLU A 10 -8.57 1.30 -7.47
CA GLU A 10 -7.88 2.39 -6.77
C GLU A 10 -6.85 1.81 -5.78
N LEU A 11 -7.22 0.77 -5.05
CA LEU A 11 -6.29 0.07 -4.16
C LEU A 11 -5.13 -0.55 -4.92
N THR A 12 -5.41 -1.24 -6.03
CA THR A 12 -4.37 -1.85 -6.86
C THR A 12 -3.37 -0.80 -7.33
N ALA A 13 -3.85 0.33 -7.82
CA ALA A 13 -3.00 1.42 -8.28
C ALA A 13 -2.14 1.99 -7.15
N ASN A 14 -2.75 2.27 -6.00
CA ASN A 14 -2.02 2.79 -4.84
C ASN A 14 -0.99 1.79 -4.32
N LEU A 15 -1.33 0.51 -4.28
CA LEU A 15 -0.39 -0.54 -3.88
C LEU A 15 0.77 -0.67 -4.86
N GLY A 16 0.52 -0.50 -6.17
CA GLY A 16 1.56 -0.53 -7.18
C GLY A 16 2.58 0.59 -7.00
N VAL A 17 2.12 1.81 -6.74
CA VAL A 17 3.01 2.95 -6.48
C VAL A 17 3.75 2.76 -5.15
N LEU A 18 3.03 2.33 -4.11
CA LEU A 18 3.62 2.06 -2.79
C LEU A 18 4.71 0.99 -2.88
N TYR A 19 4.50 -0.06 -3.67
CA TYR A 19 5.46 -1.13 -3.88
C TYR A 19 6.81 -0.58 -4.35
N ILE A 20 6.80 0.31 -5.32
CA ILE A 20 8.02 0.93 -5.84
C ILE A 20 8.61 1.92 -4.83
N LYS A 21 7.79 2.70 -4.13
CA LYS A 21 8.28 3.61 -3.08
C LYS A 21 9.04 2.85 -1.98
N LEU A 22 8.51 1.71 -1.57
CA LEU A 22 9.16 0.88 -0.55
C LEU A 22 10.50 0.33 -1.06
N HIS A 23 10.61 0.03 -2.36
CA HIS A 23 11.89 -0.33 -2.97
C HIS A 23 12.89 0.84 -2.90
N GLN A 24 12.43 2.06 -3.18
CA GLN A 24 13.30 3.22 -3.09
C GLN A 24 13.83 3.41 -1.68
N HIS A 25 12.99 3.27 -0.66
CA HIS A 25 13.44 3.33 0.73
C HIS A 25 14.42 2.19 1.06
N HIS A 26 14.13 0.98 0.60
CA HIS A 26 14.98 -0.18 0.78
C HIS A 26 16.38 0.03 0.16
N PHE A 27 16.43 0.63 -1.03
CA PHE A 27 17.68 0.91 -1.73
C PHE A 27 18.51 2.00 -1.03
N TYR A 28 17.87 3.09 -0.61
CA TYR A 28 18.55 4.31 -0.19
C TYR A 28 18.71 4.49 1.31
N VAL A 29 18.08 3.68 2.14
CA VAL A 29 18.21 3.79 3.60
C VAL A 29 19.67 3.60 4.01
N LYS A 30 20.13 4.37 5.01
CA LYS A 30 21.49 4.26 5.54
C LYS A 30 21.52 4.75 6.99
N GLY A 31 22.62 4.51 7.66
CA GLY A 31 22.86 4.95 9.03
C GLY A 31 22.72 3.83 10.03
N HIS A 32 22.48 4.19 11.28
CA HIS A 32 22.51 3.24 12.42
C HIS A 32 21.51 2.09 12.28
N HIS A 33 20.40 2.32 11.62
CA HIS A 33 19.31 1.34 11.49
C HIS A 33 19.29 0.68 10.11
N PHE A 34 20.39 0.76 9.37
CA PHE A 34 20.43 0.26 7.99
C PHE A 34 19.94 -1.18 7.86
N PHE A 35 20.58 -2.10 8.59
CA PHE A 35 20.28 -3.52 8.42
C PHE A 35 18.82 -3.83 8.76
N GLY A 36 18.32 -3.30 9.87
CA GLY A 36 16.95 -3.52 10.30
C GLY A 36 15.93 -2.90 9.35
N LEU A 37 16.16 -1.66 8.92
CA LEU A 37 15.22 -0.97 8.03
C LEU A 37 15.31 -1.49 6.59
N HIS A 38 16.49 -1.80 6.09
CA HIS A 38 16.65 -2.39 4.76
C HIS A 38 15.83 -3.69 4.67
N GLU A 39 15.98 -4.55 5.67
CA GLU A 39 15.21 -5.79 5.76
C GLU A 39 13.70 -5.51 5.97
N LYS A 40 13.36 -4.55 6.82
CA LYS A 40 11.96 -4.22 7.09
C LYS A 40 11.25 -3.70 5.85
N PHE A 41 11.88 -2.83 5.08
CA PHE A 41 11.29 -2.34 3.83
C PHE A 41 11.08 -3.48 2.84
N GLU A 42 11.97 -4.46 2.80
CA GLU A 42 11.78 -5.65 1.96
C GLU A 42 10.58 -6.47 2.40
N GLU A 43 10.44 -6.73 3.70
CA GLU A 43 9.26 -7.43 4.23
C GLU A 43 7.97 -6.69 3.86
N LEU A 44 8.00 -5.37 3.95
CA LEU A 44 6.84 -4.54 3.63
C LEU A 44 6.47 -4.60 2.14
N TYR A 45 7.46 -4.49 1.25
CA TYR A 45 7.10 -4.55 -0.17
C TYR A 45 6.71 -5.95 -0.63
N ASP A 46 7.23 -6.99 -0.01
CA ASP A 46 6.78 -8.36 -0.29
C ASP A 46 5.31 -8.54 0.08
N GLU A 47 4.89 -8.01 1.23
CA GLU A 47 3.50 -8.05 1.66
C GLU A 47 2.59 -7.24 0.74
N VAL A 48 3.03 -6.05 0.34
CA VAL A 48 2.30 -5.19 -0.61
C VAL A 48 2.12 -5.91 -1.94
N HIS A 49 3.14 -6.62 -2.41
CA HIS A 49 3.05 -7.40 -3.64
C HIS A 49 1.95 -8.46 -3.55
N GLU A 50 1.88 -9.20 -2.45
CA GLU A 50 0.85 -10.21 -2.25
C GLU A 50 -0.55 -9.60 -2.18
N GLN A 51 -0.69 -8.45 -1.53
CA GLN A 51 -1.96 -7.72 -1.44
C GLN A 51 -2.42 -7.23 -2.80
N LEU A 52 -1.50 -6.67 -3.59
CA LEU A 52 -1.79 -6.20 -4.94
C LEU A 52 -2.34 -7.34 -5.79
N ASP A 53 -1.70 -8.50 -5.74
CA ASP A 53 -2.10 -9.68 -6.48
C ASP A 53 -3.51 -10.14 -6.08
N GLU A 54 -3.76 -10.28 -4.78
CA GLU A 54 -5.05 -10.72 -4.25
C GLU A 54 -6.18 -9.75 -4.63
N ILE A 55 -5.94 -8.46 -4.49
CA ILE A 55 -6.94 -7.42 -4.76
C ILE A 55 -7.24 -7.34 -6.26
N ALA A 56 -6.22 -7.38 -7.10
CA ALA A 56 -6.40 -7.36 -8.55
C ALA A 56 -7.15 -8.61 -9.04
N GLU A 57 -6.82 -9.78 -8.50
CA GLU A 57 -7.50 -11.02 -8.88
C GLU A 57 -8.96 -11.02 -8.43
N ARG A 58 -9.27 -10.39 -7.30
CA ARG A 58 -10.66 -10.25 -6.86
C ARG A 58 -11.49 -9.47 -7.88
N VAL A 59 -10.91 -8.47 -8.53
CA VAL A 59 -11.58 -7.73 -9.61
C VAL A 59 -11.99 -8.68 -10.74
N LEU A 60 -11.09 -9.60 -11.12
CA LEU A 60 -11.41 -10.61 -12.15
C LEU A 60 -12.53 -11.55 -11.69
N MET A 61 -12.51 -11.98 -10.42
CA MET A 61 -13.57 -12.82 -9.86
C MET A 61 -14.94 -12.14 -9.90
N LEU A 62 -14.95 -10.80 -9.83
CA LEU A 62 -16.17 -10.00 -9.93
C LEU A 62 -16.52 -9.63 -11.38
N ASN A 63 -15.85 -10.24 -12.35
CA ASN A 63 -16.01 -9.99 -13.79
C ASN A 63 -15.63 -8.56 -14.21
N GLY A 64 -14.78 -7.91 -13.43
CA GLY A 64 -14.22 -6.61 -13.76
C GLY A 64 -12.87 -6.75 -14.47
N LYS A 65 -12.25 -5.60 -14.74
CA LYS A 65 -10.92 -5.54 -15.36
C LYS A 65 -9.98 -4.83 -14.43
N PRO A 66 -8.99 -5.53 -13.85
CA PRO A 66 -8.01 -4.87 -12.99
C PRO A 66 -7.07 -3.99 -13.83
N VAL A 67 -6.72 -2.83 -13.27
CA VAL A 67 -5.67 -2.00 -13.84
C VAL A 67 -4.35 -2.79 -13.78
N SER A 68 -3.54 -2.70 -14.84
CA SER A 68 -2.38 -3.58 -14.98
C SER A 68 -1.21 -2.94 -15.72
N THR A 69 -1.19 -1.61 -15.81
CA THR A 69 -0.07 -0.90 -16.43
C THR A 69 0.45 0.17 -15.46
N LEU A 70 1.73 0.51 -15.59
CA LEU A 70 2.33 1.56 -14.77
C LEU A 70 1.61 2.90 -14.97
N GLY A 71 1.21 3.20 -16.21
CA GLY A 71 0.47 4.43 -16.51
C GLY A 71 -0.86 4.49 -15.78
N GLU A 72 -1.61 3.38 -15.76
CA GLU A 72 -2.88 3.30 -15.05
C GLU A 72 -2.67 3.47 -13.52
N PHE A 73 -1.61 2.86 -12.97
CA PHE A 73 -1.29 3.00 -11.56
C PHE A 73 -1.03 4.46 -11.19
N LEU A 74 -0.20 5.14 -11.97
CA LEU A 74 0.13 6.54 -11.72
C LEU A 74 -1.08 7.46 -11.86
N GLU A 75 -1.97 7.17 -12.79
CA GLU A 75 -3.17 7.96 -13.00
C GLU A 75 -4.16 7.83 -11.84
N LEU A 76 -4.38 6.62 -11.33
CA LEU A 76 -5.37 6.36 -10.29
C LEU A 76 -4.84 6.56 -8.86
N SER A 77 -3.54 6.41 -8.66
CA SER A 77 -2.96 6.47 -7.32
C SER A 77 -3.04 7.88 -6.73
N THR A 78 -3.39 7.95 -5.44
CA THR A 78 -3.28 9.18 -4.65
C THR A 78 -1.95 9.22 -3.89
N ILE A 79 -1.26 8.08 -3.77
CA ILE A 79 0.09 8.03 -3.23
C ILE A 79 1.04 8.56 -4.30
N LYS A 80 1.89 9.50 -3.94
CA LYS A 80 2.81 10.15 -4.87
C LYS A 80 4.21 9.59 -4.74
N GLU A 81 4.90 9.53 -5.86
CA GLU A 81 6.30 9.13 -5.94
C GLU A 81 7.14 10.27 -6.50
N ALA A 82 8.43 10.22 -6.25
CA ALA A 82 9.38 11.18 -6.81
C ALA A 82 10.75 10.53 -6.96
N PRO A 83 11.55 10.94 -7.97
CA PRO A 83 12.92 10.47 -8.06
C PRO A 83 13.70 10.86 -6.81
N TYR A 84 14.69 10.03 -6.45
CA TYR A 84 15.52 10.31 -5.27
C TYR A 84 16.61 11.31 -5.64
N THR A 85 16.26 12.59 -5.55
CA THR A 85 17.17 13.70 -5.89
C THR A 85 17.67 14.44 -4.67
N THR A 86 16.98 14.33 -3.55
CA THR A 86 17.35 14.93 -2.27
C THR A 86 17.43 13.83 -1.23
N GLU A 87 18.52 13.80 -0.49
CA GLU A 87 18.74 12.80 0.53
C GLU A 87 17.69 12.87 1.63
N LYS A 88 17.12 11.72 1.99
CA LYS A 88 16.16 11.58 3.10
C LYS A 88 16.80 10.80 4.24
N SER A 89 16.54 11.21 5.46
CA SER A 89 16.95 10.43 6.63
C SER A 89 16.12 9.14 6.72
N ALA A 90 16.66 8.14 7.40
CA ALA A 90 15.90 6.91 7.69
C ALA A 90 14.60 7.22 8.43
N HIS A 91 14.66 8.15 9.37
CA HIS A 91 13.49 8.62 10.14
C HIS A 91 12.40 9.19 9.21
N ASP A 92 12.78 10.02 8.25
CA ASP A 92 11.83 10.60 7.30
C ASP A 92 11.25 9.55 6.36
N MET A 93 12.01 8.56 5.94
CA MET A 93 11.52 7.45 5.13
C MET A 93 10.44 6.67 5.85
N VAL A 94 10.63 6.41 7.15
CA VAL A 94 9.64 5.70 7.96
C VAL A 94 8.39 6.55 8.15
N LYS A 95 8.53 7.85 8.41
CA LYS A 95 7.39 8.78 8.51
C LYS A 95 6.57 8.83 7.23
N GLU A 96 7.24 8.91 6.09
CA GLU A 96 6.55 8.91 4.78
C GLU A 96 5.79 7.60 4.58
N THR A 97 6.39 6.48 4.96
CA THR A 97 5.75 5.16 4.87
C THR A 97 4.49 5.10 5.74
N VAL A 98 4.55 5.64 6.97
CA VAL A 98 3.38 5.71 7.86
C VAL A 98 2.25 6.49 7.18
N GLU A 99 2.55 7.63 6.57
CA GLU A 99 1.53 8.44 5.90
C GLU A 99 0.95 7.71 4.68
N ASP A 100 1.79 7.03 3.90
CA ASP A 100 1.31 6.24 2.76
C ASP A 100 0.42 5.08 3.24
N PHE A 101 0.80 4.42 4.32
CA PHE A 101 0.00 3.33 4.89
C PHE A 101 -1.34 3.84 5.43
N LYS A 102 -1.39 5.05 5.98
CA LYS A 102 -2.65 5.66 6.41
C LYS A 102 -3.57 5.93 5.21
N THR A 103 -3.00 6.28 4.06
CA THR A 103 -3.77 6.44 2.83
C THR A 103 -4.41 5.11 2.41
N ILE A 104 -3.64 4.02 2.43
CA ILE A 104 -4.17 2.69 2.14
C ILE A 104 -5.26 2.32 3.17
N ALA A 105 -4.99 2.51 4.45
CA ALA A 105 -5.95 2.19 5.52
C ALA A 105 -7.28 2.92 5.34
N ALA A 106 -7.24 4.19 4.93
CA ALA A 106 -8.46 4.96 4.67
C ALA A 106 -9.26 4.40 3.50
N LEU A 107 -8.59 3.97 2.43
CA LEU A 107 -9.25 3.31 1.30
C LEU A 107 -9.89 1.99 1.73
N LEU A 108 -9.18 1.19 2.53
CA LEU A 108 -9.71 -0.06 3.06
C LEU A 108 -10.96 0.19 3.90
N ASP A 109 -10.91 1.18 4.81
CA ASP A 109 -12.06 1.54 5.64
C ASP A 109 -13.27 1.96 4.81
N SER A 110 -13.06 2.71 3.74
CA SER A 110 -14.17 3.15 2.88
C SER A 110 -14.94 1.97 2.29
N GLY A 111 -14.22 0.89 1.94
CA GLY A 111 -14.84 -0.33 1.43
C GLY A 111 -15.51 -1.16 2.52
N ILE A 112 -14.87 -1.26 3.68
CA ILE A 112 -15.39 -2.03 4.81
C ILE A 112 -16.72 -1.43 5.30
N GLU A 113 -16.81 -0.10 5.30
CA GLU A 113 -18.01 0.63 5.76
C GLU A 113 -19.09 0.74 4.70
N SER A 114 -18.82 0.40 3.45
CA SER A 114 -19.77 0.54 2.36
C SER A 114 -20.80 -0.59 2.34
N ASP A 115 -22.07 -0.25 2.22
CA ASP A 115 -23.15 -1.22 2.05
C ASP A 115 -23.14 -1.86 0.65
N ASN A 116 -22.39 -1.29 -0.29
CA ASN A 116 -22.33 -1.74 -1.68
C ASN A 116 -21.20 -2.72 -1.97
N VAL A 117 -20.38 -3.03 -0.97
CA VAL A 117 -19.30 -4.02 -1.10
C VAL A 117 -19.77 -5.34 -0.49
N ASP A 118 -19.62 -6.42 -1.24
CA ASP A 118 -20.04 -7.75 -0.78
C ASP A 118 -19.14 -8.26 0.37
N GLU A 119 -19.70 -9.18 1.15
CA GLU A 119 -19.01 -9.69 2.35
C GLU A 119 -17.68 -10.38 2.06
N VAL A 120 -17.58 -11.11 0.95
CA VAL A 120 -16.32 -11.78 0.60
C VAL A 120 -15.23 -10.76 0.27
N SER A 121 -15.59 -9.72 -0.49
CA SER A 121 -14.65 -8.63 -0.78
C SER A 121 -14.28 -7.87 0.49
N LYS A 122 -15.25 -7.62 1.39
CA LYS A 122 -14.96 -6.99 2.69
C LYS A 122 -13.98 -7.81 3.53
N ASP A 123 -14.09 -9.12 3.48
CA ASP A 123 -13.18 -9.99 4.25
C ASP A 123 -11.72 -9.78 3.82
N ILE A 124 -11.50 -9.63 2.51
CA ILE A 124 -10.17 -9.31 1.99
C ILE A 124 -9.68 -7.96 2.56
N LEU A 125 -10.55 -6.95 2.54
CA LEU A 125 -10.22 -5.60 3.04
C LEU A 125 -9.96 -5.62 4.54
N ILE A 126 -10.75 -6.37 5.31
CA ILE A 126 -10.60 -6.49 6.77
C ILE A 126 -9.25 -7.10 7.11
N GLY A 127 -8.86 -8.18 6.43
CA GLY A 127 -7.56 -8.81 6.64
C GLY A 127 -6.40 -7.85 6.38
N ALA A 128 -6.47 -7.12 5.27
CA ALA A 128 -5.45 -6.13 4.93
C ALA A 128 -5.43 -4.99 5.96
N LYS A 129 -6.59 -4.52 6.40
CA LYS A 129 -6.69 -3.43 7.39
C LYS A 129 -6.00 -3.78 8.69
N ALA A 130 -6.20 -5.00 9.18
CA ALA A 130 -5.54 -5.47 10.41
C ALA A 130 -4.02 -5.37 10.28
N SER A 131 -3.48 -5.75 9.13
CA SER A 131 -2.05 -5.67 8.85
C SER A 131 -1.54 -4.23 8.82
N TYR A 132 -2.25 -3.33 8.14
CA TYR A 132 -1.85 -1.92 8.08
C TYR A 132 -1.94 -1.24 9.44
N ASP A 133 -2.96 -1.54 10.24
CA ASP A 133 -3.07 -1.01 11.60
C ASP A 133 -1.83 -1.39 12.42
N LYS A 134 -1.38 -2.63 12.33
CA LYS A 134 -0.20 -3.10 13.03
C LYS A 134 1.06 -2.38 12.53
N HIS A 135 1.24 -2.27 11.23
CA HIS A 135 2.41 -1.59 10.65
C HIS A 135 2.44 -0.10 11.02
N ILE A 136 1.30 0.57 10.97
CA ILE A 136 1.20 1.99 11.34
C ILE A 136 1.61 2.17 12.80
N TRP A 137 1.14 1.29 13.69
CA TRP A 137 1.53 1.33 15.10
C TRP A 137 3.04 1.12 15.26
N MET A 138 3.58 0.06 14.68
CA MET A 138 5.00 -0.30 14.89
C MET A 138 5.94 0.74 14.27
N LEU A 139 5.67 1.17 13.05
CA LEU A 139 6.49 2.18 12.38
C LEU A 139 6.36 3.54 13.08
N GLY A 140 5.15 3.88 13.54
CA GLY A 140 4.93 5.08 14.32
C GLY A 140 5.71 5.08 15.62
N ALA A 141 5.79 3.94 16.30
CA ALA A 141 6.59 3.80 17.52
C ALA A 141 8.08 3.98 17.25
N PHE A 142 8.54 3.51 16.07
CA PHE A 142 9.95 3.67 15.68
C PHE A 142 10.36 5.15 15.57
N VAL A 143 9.46 6.00 15.09
CA VAL A 143 9.73 7.43 14.89
C VAL A 143 9.25 8.33 16.01
N ALA A 144 8.66 7.78 17.05
CA ALA A 144 8.14 8.55 18.18
C ALA A 144 9.25 9.19 19.01
#